data_40f4fb6db7b4c6cac0366f68eacdb9b3
#
_entry.id   40f4fb6db7b4c6cac0366f68eacdb9b3
#
_cell.length_a   1.000
_cell.length_b   1.000
_cell.length_c   1.000
_cell.angle_alpha   90.00
_cell.angle_beta   90.00
_cell.angle_gamma   90.00
#
_symmetry.space_group_name_H-M   'P 1'
#
loop_
_entity.id
_entity.type
_entity.pdbx_description
1 polymer ?
#
loop_
_entity_poly.entity_id
_entity_poly.type
_entity_poly.pdbx_seq_one_letter_code
_entity_poly.pdbx_strand_id
1 'polypeptide(L)'
;GLFEGYELKLNSYDLGVDIELNDIVQRMRFEHPEVKVVVMQSGKDKVFSAGANIRMLGAASHSHKVNFCKFTNETRNAYEAAEADSGQKYIAAIKGACAGGGYELALACNYIMLTDDSSSAVGLPEVPLLAVLPGTGGLTRITDKRKMRRDLADIFCSIEEGVKGKRAKDWRLVDEVIANSKFDQTVQERALEFAAASDKAGVSQGIELGPLERQITDDGIVYEHINVTLDRSYRRAEITLKGPSTPAPADMAQLQAQGDQAYLLKLCRELEDAILHLRFNEMDLGLWVFKSQGDGAAFL
;
A
#
# COMPACT_ATOMS: atom_id res chain seq x y z
N GLY A 1 12.84 15.28 -9.95
CA GLY A 1 11.47 15.08 -10.49
C GLY A 1 11.51 14.41 -11.85
N LEU A 2 10.41 13.87 -12.33
CA LEU A 2 10.29 13.16 -13.61
C LEU A 2 10.54 14.07 -14.83
N PHE A 3 10.33 15.38 -14.68
CA PHE A 3 10.57 16.41 -15.70
C PHE A 3 10.68 17.78 -15.02
N GLU A 4 11.17 18.79 -15.74
CA GLU A 4 11.30 20.16 -15.22
C GLU A 4 9.93 20.71 -14.77
N GLY A 5 9.86 21.29 -13.56
CA GLY A 5 8.64 21.79 -12.94
C GLY A 5 7.64 20.71 -12.47
N TYR A 6 8.12 19.45 -12.32
CA TYR A 6 7.32 18.41 -11.68
C TYR A 6 7.16 18.67 -10.18
N GLU A 7 5.92 18.73 -9.73
CA GLU A 7 5.57 19.01 -8.34
C GLU A 7 4.32 18.22 -7.94
N LEU A 8 4.32 17.65 -6.74
CA LEU A 8 3.14 17.06 -6.13
C LEU A 8 2.34 18.14 -5.41
N LYS A 9 1.10 18.37 -5.86
CA LYS A 9 0.15 19.32 -5.27
C LYS A 9 -1.04 18.58 -4.67
N LEU A 10 -1.72 19.21 -3.73
CA LEU A 10 -2.97 18.71 -3.15
C LEU A 10 -2.86 17.29 -2.56
N ASN A 11 -1.71 16.97 -1.96
CA ASN A 11 -1.39 15.62 -1.51
C ASN A 11 -1.64 14.55 -2.59
N SER A 12 -1.45 14.93 -3.87
CA SER A 12 -1.39 13.93 -4.93
C SER A 12 -0.14 13.09 -4.77
N TYR A 13 -0.17 11.86 -5.29
CA TYR A 13 0.94 10.95 -5.14
C TYR A 13 1.41 10.38 -6.48
N ASP A 14 2.67 9.97 -6.49
CA ASP A 14 3.32 9.20 -7.54
C ASP A 14 3.90 7.91 -6.94
N LEU A 15 4.73 7.23 -7.70
CA LEU A 15 5.39 6.01 -7.23
C LEU A 15 6.24 6.23 -5.97
N GLY A 16 6.91 7.40 -5.84
CA GLY A 16 7.73 7.69 -4.66
C GLY A 16 6.91 7.72 -3.38
N VAL A 17 5.74 8.37 -3.41
CA VAL A 17 4.81 8.39 -2.26
C VAL A 17 4.25 7.00 -1.96
N ASP A 18 3.93 6.21 -2.98
CA ASP A 18 3.46 4.83 -2.76
C ASP A 18 4.55 3.93 -2.16
N ILE A 19 5.82 4.13 -2.52
CA ILE A 19 6.95 3.43 -1.89
C ILE A 19 7.03 3.77 -0.40
N GLU A 20 6.90 5.05 -0.03
CA GLU A 20 6.88 5.47 1.38
C GLU A 20 5.66 4.88 2.13
N LEU A 21 4.48 4.88 1.52
CA LEU A 21 3.29 4.27 2.11
C LEU A 21 3.45 2.76 2.33
N ASN A 22 4.07 2.05 1.39
CA ASN A 22 4.36 0.62 1.52
C ASN A 22 5.39 0.38 2.63
N ASP A 23 6.47 1.15 2.67
CA ASP A 23 7.50 1.05 3.72
C ASP A 23 6.90 1.29 5.12
N ILE A 24 6.08 2.33 5.27
CA ILE A 24 5.41 2.65 6.54
C ILE A 24 4.56 1.47 7.03
N VAL A 25 3.73 0.87 6.19
CA VAL A 25 2.87 -0.24 6.63
C VAL A 25 3.68 -1.48 7.04
N GLN A 26 4.79 -1.77 6.35
CA GLN A 26 5.68 -2.86 6.72
C GLN A 26 6.38 -2.56 8.05
N ARG A 27 6.94 -1.36 8.23
CA ARG A 27 7.58 -0.96 9.50
C ARG A 27 6.60 -0.99 10.67
N MET A 28 5.38 -0.49 10.48
CA MET A 28 4.34 -0.55 11.52
C MET A 28 4.04 -2.00 11.94
N ARG A 29 4.05 -2.94 11.00
CA ARG A 29 3.80 -4.35 11.29
C ARG A 29 4.98 -5.05 11.99
N PHE A 30 6.20 -4.81 11.55
CA PHE A 30 7.40 -5.49 12.04
C PHE A 30 8.07 -4.76 13.20
N GLU A 31 8.27 -3.44 13.10
CA GLU A 31 9.01 -2.68 14.10
C GLU A 31 8.12 -2.26 15.29
N HIS A 32 6.80 -2.06 15.03
CA HIS A 32 5.84 -1.55 16.00
C HIS A 32 4.65 -2.49 16.22
N PRO A 33 4.88 -3.75 16.62
CA PRO A 33 3.79 -4.70 16.85
C PRO A 33 2.87 -4.28 18.03
N GLU A 34 3.30 -3.35 18.89
CA GLU A 34 2.49 -2.78 19.97
C GLU A 34 1.37 -1.87 19.49
N VAL A 35 1.52 -1.29 18.29
CA VAL A 35 0.52 -0.39 17.73
C VAL A 35 -0.70 -1.19 17.27
N LYS A 36 -1.87 -0.81 17.79
CA LYS A 36 -3.15 -1.44 17.48
C LYS A 36 -3.97 -0.67 16.45
N VAL A 37 -3.83 0.66 16.44
CA VAL A 37 -4.58 1.55 15.55
C VAL A 37 -3.67 2.62 14.98
N VAL A 38 -3.78 2.85 13.69
CA VAL A 38 -3.10 3.91 12.95
C VAL A 38 -4.14 4.86 12.38
N VAL A 39 -3.99 6.15 12.64
CA VAL A 39 -4.85 7.19 12.06
C VAL A 39 -4.13 7.87 10.91
N MET A 40 -4.69 7.75 9.72
CA MET A 40 -4.23 8.42 8.51
C MET A 40 -5.00 9.72 8.34
N GLN A 41 -4.29 10.83 8.34
CA GLN A 41 -4.87 12.17 8.19
C GLN A 41 -4.00 13.06 7.32
N SER A 42 -4.59 14.15 6.83
CA SER A 42 -3.88 15.15 6.03
C SER A 42 -3.24 16.22 6.92
N GLY A 43 -2.05 16.66 6.55
CA GLY A 43 -1.46 17.89 7.06
C GLY A 43 -2.01 19.19 6.45
N LYS A 44 -3.02 19.09 5.56
CA LYS A 44 -3.68 20.22 4.88
C LYS A 44 -5.16 20.31 5.25
N ASP A 45 -5.66 21.52 5.46
CA ASP A 45 -7.02 21.75 5.99
C ASP A 45 -8.15 21.39 5.03
N LYS A 46 -7.94 21.48 3.71
CA LYS A 46 -9.02 21.41 2.71
C LYS A 46 -8.87 20.26 1.70
N VAL A 47 -7.87 19.44 1.89
CA VAL A 47 -7.63 18.30 1.01
C VAL A 47 -7.02 17.15 1.81
N PHE A 48 -7.65 16.00 1.73
CA PHE A 48 -7.06 14.75 2.21
C PHE A 48 -6.04 14.24 1.18
N SER A 49 -6.49 13.96 -0.03
CA SER A 49 -5.64 13.63 -1.17
C SER A 49 -6.44 13.78 -2.47
N ALA A 50 -5.83 14.37 -3.49
CA ALA A 50 -6.38 14.44 -4.85
C ALA A 50 -6.07 13.16 -5.68
N GLY A 51 -5.45 12.15 -5.09
CA GLY A 51 -5.10 10.90 -5.75
C GLY A 51 -3.84 10.97 -6.62
N ALA A 52 -3.73 10.08 -7.59
CA ALA A 52 -2.54 9.97 -8.43
C ALA A 52 -2.25 11.26 -9.22
N ASN A 53 -0.97 11.57 -9.38
CA ASN A 53 -0.55 12.76 -10.14
C ASN A 53 -0.86 12.59 -11.63
N ILE A 54 -1.83 13.36 -12.13
CA ILE A 54 -2.31 13.30 -13.53
C ILE A 54 -1.18 13.65 -14.52
N ARG A 55 -0.28 14.58 -14.17
CA ARG A 55 0.84 14.96 -15.05
C ARG A 55 1.84 13.82 -15.18
N MET A 56 2.12 13.10 -14.09
CA MET A 56 2.93 11.88 -14.12
C MET A 56 2.28 10.83 -15.03
N LEU A 57 1.00 10.56 -14.81
CA LEU A 57 0.26 9.59 -15.64
C LEU A 57 0.24 9.99 -17.12
N GLY A 58 0.06 11.28 -17.44
CA GLY A 58 0.09 11.78 -18.81
C GLY A 58 1.42 11.58 -19.51
N ALA A 59 2.54 11.77 -18.79
CA ALA A 59 3.90 11.68 -19.34
C ALA A 59 4.47 10.24 -19.34
N ALA A 60 3.92 9.33 -18.53
CA ALA A 60 4.43 7.99 -18.34
C ALA A 60 4.13 7.06 -19.52
N SER A 61 5.03 6.11 -19.77
CA SER A 61 4.79 4.99 -20.69
C SER A 61 3.63 4.09 -20.22
N HIS A 62 3.06 3.31 -21.12
CA HIS A 62 2.03 2.33 -20.76
C HIS A 62 2.52 1.33 -19.70
N SER A 63 3.71 0.79 -19.87
CA SER A 63 4.33 -0.15 -18.91
C SER A 63 4.49 0.47 -17.53
N HIS A 64 4.91 1.73 -17.46
CA HIS A 64 5.02 2.43 -16.17
C HIS A 64 3.65 2.59 -15.49
N LYS A 65 2.60 2.98 -16.26
CA LYS A 65 1.23 3.11 -15.73
C LYS A 65 0.72 1.79 -15.14
N VAL A 66 0.92 0.67 -15.86
CA VAL A 66 0.51 -0.66 -15.41
C VAL A 66 1.25 -1.04 -14.13
N ASN A 67 2.58 -0.88 -14.10
CA ASN A 67 3.39 -1.19 -12.91
C ASN A 67 3.05 -0.29 -11.73
N PHE A 68 2.81 1.01 -11.96
CA PHE A 68 2.35 1.93 -10.93
C PHE A 68 1.02 1.47 -10.32
N CYS A 69 0.00 1.23 -11.13
CA CYS A 69 -1.30 0.76 -10.64
C CYS A 69 -1.18 -0.58 -9.89
N LYS A 70 -0.35 -1.51 -10.39
CA LYS A 70 -0.12 -2.79 -9.73
C LYS A 70 0.53 -2.59 -8.36
N PHE A 71 1.61 -1.83 -8.25
CA PHE A 71 2.28 -1.55 -6.99
C PHE A 71 1.37 -0.83 -6.00
N THR A 72 0.60 0.16 -6.46
CA THR A 72 -0.40 0.85 -5.63
C THR A 72 -1.46 -0.12 -5.09
N ASN A 73 -1.92 -1.09 -5.89
CA ASN A 73 -2.83 -2.13 -5.40
C ASN A 73 -2.16 -3.05 -4.36
N GLU A 74 -0.90 -3.40 -4.54
CA GLU A 74 -0.13 -4.19 -3.57
C GLU A 74 -0.02 -3.44 -2.23
N THR A 75 0.27 -2.14 -2.25
CA THR A 75 0.26 -1.28 -1.05
C THR A 75 -1.11 -1.25 -0.38
N ARG A 76 -2.22 -1.11 -1.14
CA ARG A 76 -3.59 -1.15 -0.59
C ARG A 76 -3.90 -2.49 0.09
N ASN A 77 -3.47 -3.59 -0.53
CA ASN A 77 -3.63 -4.93 0.06
C ASN A 77 -2.79 -5.09 1.34
N ALA A 78 -1.63 -4.46 1.43
CA ALA A 78 -0.81 -4.49 2.64
C ALA A 78 -1.51 -3.81 3.84
N TYR A 79 -2.29 -2.75 3.63
CA TYR A 79 -3.14 -2.16 4.68
C TYR A 79 -4.23 -3.13 5.17
N GLU A 80 -4.86 -3.85 4.26
CA GLU A 80 -5.88 -4.84 4.61
C GLU A 80 -5.27 -6.05 5.32
N ALA A 81 -4.10 -6.52 4.87
CA ALA A 81 -3.33 -7.57 5.53
C ALA A 81 -2.83 -7.17 6.93
N ALA A 82 -2.54 -5.88 7.15
CA ALA A 82 -2.13 -5.39 8.47
C ALA A 82 -3.20 -5.63 9.55
N GLU A 83 -4.50 -5.50 9.21
CA GLU A 83 -5.57 -5.89 10.13
C GLU A 83 -5.67 -7.40 10.27
N ALA A 84 -5.76 -8.13 9.15
CA ALA A 84 -6.04 -9.55 9.13
C ALA A 84 -4.92 -10.37 9.81
N ASP A 85 -3.67 -10.03 9.52
CA ASP A 85 -2.52 -10.85 9.93
C ASP A 85 -1.77 -10.27 11.14
N SER A 86 -1.86 -8.94 11.37
CA SER A 86 -1.12 -8.26 12.43
C SER A 86 -2.01 -7.55 13.45
N GLY A 87 -3.33 -7.58 13.30
CA GLY A 87 -4.29 -6.96 14.21
C GLY A 87 -4.18 -5.43 14.31
N GLN A 88 -3.58 -4.78 13.30
CA GLN A 88 -3.43 -3.32 13.24
C GLN A 88 -4.51 -2.71 12.38
N LYS A 89 -5.37 -1.88 12.96
CA LYS A 89 -6.46 -1.19 12.26
C LYS A 89 -6.03 0.17 11.76
N TYR A 90 -6.49 0.52 10.56
CA TYR A 90 -6.25 1.82 9.94
C TYR A 90 -7.54 2.63 9.85
N ILE A 91 -7.51 3.86 10.34
CA ILE A 91 -8.61 4.83 10.25
C ILE A 91 -8.22 5.91 9.23
N ALA A 92 -9.05 6.15 8.23
CA ALA A 92 -8.93 7.32 7.37
C ALA A 92 -9.75 8.47 7.95
N ALA A 93 -9.08 9.51 8.46
CA ALA A 93 -9.71 10.70 9.01
C ALA A 93 -9.70 11.82 7.97
N ILE A 94 -10.81 11.97 7.23
CA ILE A 94 -10.89 12.80 6.04
C ILE A 94 -11.42 14.20 6.37
N LYS A 95 -10.55 15.21 6.16
CA LYS A 95 -10.91 16.62 6.06
C LYS A 95 -10.64 17.12 4.64
N GLY A 96 -11.60 17.79 4.02
CA GLY A 96 -11.49 18.30 2.66
C GLY A 96 -11.72 17.23 1.58
N ALA A 97 -11.23 17.53 0.38
CA ALA A 97 -11.40 16.66 -0.78
C ALA A 97 -10.58 15.37 -0.67
N CYS A 98 -11.22 14.24 -0.95
CA CYS A 98 -10.60 12.92 -1.00
C CYS A 98 -11.07 12.23 -2.28
N ALA A 99 -10.26 12.27 -3.33
CA ALA A 99 -10.68 11.89 -4.67
C ALA A 99 -9.74 10.90 -5.34
N GLY A 100 -10.28 10.10 -6.24
CA GLY A 100 -9.53 9.16 -7.04
C GLY A 100 -8.72 8.20 -6.18
N GLY A 101 -7.46 7.99 -6.53
CA GLY A 101 -6.56 7.15 -5.76
C GLY A 101 -6.41 7.54 -4.29
N GLY A 102 -6.69 8.80 -3.89
CA GLY A 102 -6.75 9.21 -2.49
C GLY A 102 -7.93 8.58 -1.75
N TYR A 103 -9.08 8.49 -2.40
CA TYR A 103 -10.21 7.78 -1.82
C TYR A 103 -10.03 6.26 -1.91
N GLU A 104 -9.36 5.75 -2.94
CA GLU A 104 -8.99 4.33 -3.02
C GLU A 104 -8.06 3.92 -1.86
N LEU A 105 -7.16 4.82 -1.42
CA LEU A 105 -6.36 4.62 -0.20
C LEU A 105 -7.24 4.55 1.05
N ALA A 106 -8.17 5.50 1.21
CA ALA A 106 -9.12 5.50 2.33
C ALA A 106 -9.99 4.23 2.34
N LEU A 107 -10.40 3.72 1.17
CA LEU A 107 -11.16 2.47 1.04
C LEU A 107 -10.37 1.23 1.49
N ALA A 108 -9.03 1.26 1.42
CA ALA A 108 -8.20 0.19 1.97
C ALA A 108 -8.16 0.20 3.50
N CYS A 109 -8.40 1.35 4.14
CA CYS A 109 -8.50 1.46 5.60
C CYS A 109 -9.71 0.70 6.16
N ASN A 110 -9.67 0.40 7.45
CA ASN A 110 -10.73 -0.35 8.15
C ASN A 110 -11.95 0.51 8.47
N TYR A 111 -11.71 1.81 8.72
CA TYR A 111 -12.75 2.76 9.09
C TYR A 111 -12.51 4.11 8.43
N ILE A 112 -13.57 4.72 7.91
CA ILE A 112 -13.50 5.98 7.18
C ILE A 112 -14.39 7.01 7.87
N MET A 113 -13.77 8.08 8.36
CA MET A 113 -14.44 9.21 9.01
C MET A 113 -14.36 10.44 8.09
N LEU A 114 -15.49 11.11 7.87
CA LEU A 114 -15.58 12.30 7.03
C LEU A 114 -16.09 13.48 7.85
N THR A 115 -15.42 14.62 7.74
CA THR A 115 -15.90 15.83 8.38
C THR A 115 -17.11 16.42 7.64
N ASP A 116 -18.09 16.93 8.40
CA ASP A 116 -19.26 17.64 7.88
C ASP A 116 -19.01 19.15 7.91
N ASP A 117 -18.41 19.65 6.83
CA ASP A 117 -18.01 21.06 6.69
C ASP A 117 -18.43 21.67 5.33
N SER A 118 -19.36 21.06 4.63
CA SER A 118 -19.83 21.43 3.29
C SER A 118 -18.80 21.32 2.16
N SER A 119 -17.50 21.24 2.46
CA SER A 119 -16.40 21.15 1.49
C SER A 119 -15.80 19.75 1.37
N SER A 120 -15.83 18.98 2.44
CA SER A 120 -15.29 17.63 2.48
C SER A 120 -16.14 16.63 1.70
N ALA A 121 -15.51 15.92 0.78
CA ALA A 121 -16.17 14.98 -0.11
C ALA A 121 -15.27 13.79 -0.41
N VAL A 122 -15.89 12.64 -0.71
CA VAL A 122 -15.24 11.46 -1.26
C VAL A 122 -15.71 11.20 -2.69
N GLY A 123 -14.82 10.78 -3.58
CA GLY A 123 -15.19 10.57 -4.99
C GLY A 123 -14.22 9.68 -5.76
N LEU A 124 -14.74 9.06 -6.83
CA LEU A 124 -13.96 8.34 -7.84
C LEU A 124 -14.24 8.98 -9.22
N PRO A 125 -13.71 10.19 -9.48
CA PRO A 125 -14.07 10.96 -10.66
C PRO A 125 -13.22 10.61 -11.90
N GLU A 126 -12.60 9.43 -11.95
CA GLU A 126 -11.71 9.04 -13.04
C GLU A 126 -12.44 8.95 -14.38
N VAL A 127 -13.69 8.45 -14.38
CA VAL A 127 -14.48 8.34 -15.62
C VAL A 127 -14.79 9.70 -16.22
N PRO A 128 -15.44 10.65 -15.50
CA PRO A 128 -15.78 11.94 -16.08
C PRO A 128 -14.56 12.84 -16.39
N LEU A 129 -13.49 12.76 -15.59
CA LEU A 129 -12.33 13.64 -15.77
C LEU A 129 -11.25 13.08 -16.71
N LEU A 130 -11.06 11.76 -16.73
CA LEU A 130 -9.92 11.12 -17.40
C LEU A 130 -10.32 10.05 -18.42
N ALA A 131 -11.61 9.73 -18.54
CA ALA A 131 -12.15 8.66 -19.39
C ALA A 131 -11.49 7.29 -19.11
N VAL A 132 -11.10 7.04 -17.86
CA VAL A 132 -10.54 5.76 -17.38
C VAL A 132 -11.31 5.28 -16.15
N LEU A 133 -11.21 4.00 -15.85
CA LEU A 133 -11.76 3.45 -14.61
C LEU A 133 -10.80 3.68 -13.43
N PRO A 134 -11.32 3.80 -12.19
CA PRO A 134 -10.51 3.74 -10.99
C PRO A 134 -9.64 2.47 -10.98
N GLY A 135 -8.32 2.62 -11.01
CA GLY A 135 -7.36 1.55 -11.32
C GLY A 135 -6.71 0.89 -10.09
N THR A 136 -6.95 1.42 -8.88
CA THR A 136 -6.26 0.94 -7.66
C THR A 136 -7.21 0.33 -6.63
N GLY A 137 -8.21 -0.40 -7.12
CA GLY A 137 -9.10 -1.26 -6.33
C GLY A 137 -10.35 -0.58 -5.78
N GLY A 138 -10.63 0.68 -6.17
CA GLY A 138 -11.79 1.43 -5.69
C GLY A 138 -13.12 0.78 -6.05
N LEU A 139 -13.29 0.35 -7.31
CA LEU A 139 -14.53 -0.29 -7.78
C LEU A 139 -14.85 -1.56 -6.99
N THR A 140 -13.86 -2.41 -6.76
CA THR A 140 -14.03 -3.63 -5.98
C THR A 140 -14.39 -3.31 -4.53
N ARG A 141 -13.68 -2.34 -3.92
CA ARG A 141 -13.91 -2.02 -2.51
C ARG A 141 -15.26 -1.35 -2.25
N ILE A 142 -15.75 -0.48 -3.13
CA ILE A 142 -17.08 0.12 -2.94
C ILE A 142 -18.20 -0.93 -3.04
N THR A 143 -18.07 -1.93 -3.89
CA THR A 143 -19.07 -3.00 -4.04
C THR A 143 -18.88 -4.12 -3.03
N ASP A 144 -17.68 -4.68 -2.92
CA ASP A 144 -17.46 -5.91 -2.16
C ASP A 144 -17.15 -5.64 -0.67
N LYS A 145 -16.35 -4.61 -0.36
CA LYS A 145 -16.03 -4.26 1.03
C LYS A 145 -17.10 -3.37 1.65
N ARG A 146 -17.48 -2.29 0.97
CA ARG A 146 -18.48 -1.32 1.45
C ARG A 146 -19.94 -1.76 1.24
N LYS A 147 -20.18 -2.81 0.45
CA LYS A 147 -21.52 -3.32 0.14
C LYS A 147 -22.45 -2.26 -0.45
N MET A 148 -21.90 -1.35 -1.25
CA MET A 148 -22.69 -0.38 -1.97
C MET A 148 -23.54 -1.07 -3.05
N ARG A 149 -24.78 -0.61 -3.26
CA ARG A 149 -25.59 -1.09 -4.37
C ARG A 149 -24.94 -0.71 -5.71
N ARG A 150 -24.95 -1.64 -6.66
CA ARG A 150 -24.25 -1.44 -7.97
C ARG A 150 -24.78 -0.23 -8.74
N ASP A 151 -26.09 0.00 -8.74
CA ASP A 151 -26.70 1.18 -9.39
C ASP A 151 -26.19 2.50 -8.78
N LEU A 152 -25.98 2.54 -7.47
CA LEU A 152 -25.38 3.69 -6.80
C LEU A 152 -23.87 3.81 -7.07
N ALA A 153 -23.18 2.68 -7.22
CA ALA A 153 -21.76 2.69 -7.59
C ALA A 153 -21.53 3.26 -8.99
N ASP A 154 -22.39 2.90 -9.95
CA ASP A 154 -22.34 3.45 -11.32
C ASP A 154 -22.56 4.97 -11.32
N ILE A 155 -23.56 5.44 -10.56
CA ILE A 155 -23.81 6.88 -10.38
C ILE A 155 -22.62 7.54 -9.69
N PHE A 156 -22.10 6.96 -8.61
CA PHE A 156 -20.99 7.50 -7.84
C PHE A 156 -19.72 7.70 -8.70
N CYS A 157 -19.40 6.73 -9.56
CA CYS A 157 -18.25 6.81 -10.46
C CYS A 157 -18.45 7.79 -11.64
N SER A 158 -19.67 8.33 -11.84
CA SER A 158 -19.98 9.35 -12.83
C SER A 158 -20.09 10.77 -12.28
N ILE A 159 -19.96 10.93 -10.93
CA ILE A 159 -20.03 12.24 -10.27
C ILE A 159 -18.62 12.84 -10.16
N GLU A 160 -18.44 14.04 -10.69
CA GLU A 160 -17.17 14.77 -10.63
C GLU A 160 -16.91 15.35 -9.23
N GLU A 161 -17.92 15.95 -8.61
CA GLU A 161 -17.78 16.70 -7.33
C GLU A 161 -17.63 15.81 -6.10
N GLY A 162 -17.85 14.51 -6.25
CA GLY A 162 -17.89 13.56 -5.15
C GLY A 162 -19.17 13.65 -4.31
N VAL A 163 -19.21 12.89 -3.21
CA VAL A 163 -20.35 12.77 -2.31
C VAL A 163 -19.98 13.22 -0.91
N LYS A 164 -20.87 14.01 -0.26
CA LYS A 164 -20.64 14.71 1.00
C LYS A 164 -21.62 14.28 2.09
N GLY A 165 -21.25 14.56 3.33
CA GLY A 165 -22.12 14.55 4.49
C GLY A 165 -22.96 13.27 4.62
N LYS A 166 -24.21 13.43 5.04
CA LYS A 166 -25.13 12.31 5.27
C LYS A 166 -25.25 11.36 4.06
N ARG A 167 -25.24 11.88 2.83
CA ARG A 167 -25.33 11.06 1.61
C ARG A 167 -24.15 10.09 1.49
N ALA A 168 -22.93 10.53 1.86
CA ALA A 168 -21.75 9.65 1.85
C ALA A 168 -21.92 8.47 2.82
N LYS A 169 -22.51 8.71 4.00
CA LYS A 169 -22.82 7.66 4.97
C LYS A 169 -23.96 6.75 4.48
N ASP A 170 -25.05 7.32 4.00
CA ASP A 170 -26.22 6.57 3.52
C ASP A 170 -25.84 5.63 2.35
N TRP A 171 -24.91 6.06 1.50
CA TRP A 171 -24.37 5.27 0.40
C TRP A 171 -23.23 4.33 0.82
N ARG A 172 -22.90 4.27 2.11
CA ARG A 172 -21.84 3.44 2.69
C ARG A 172 -20.43 3.77 2.20
N LEU A 173 -20.23 4.96 1.67
CA LEU A 173 -18.91 5.44 1.23
C LEU A 173 -18.00 5.72 2.42
N VAL A 174 -18.58 6.15 3.54
CA VAL A 174 -17.88 6.40 4.81
C VAL A 174 -18.66 5.75 5.96
N ASP A 175 -17.98 5.49 7.07
CA ASP A 175 -18.58 4.90 8.26
C ASP A 175 -19.24 5.95 9.15
N GLU A 176 -18.60 7.11 9.26
CA GLU A 176 -19.06 8.18 10.15
C GLU A 176 -18.91 9.55 9.51
N VAL A 177 -19.89 10.43 9.77
CA VAL A 177 -19.86 11.84 9.37
C VAL A 177 -19.96 12.69 10.61
N ILE A 178 -19.01 13.59 10.82
CA ILE A 178 -18.79 14.27 12.09
C ILE A 178 -18.68 15.77 11.86
N ALA A 179 -19.41 16.57 12.65
CA ALA A 179 -19.30 18.03 12.60
C ALA A 179 -17.84 18.48 12.80
N ASN A 180 -17.39 19.45 12.01
CA ASN A 180 -16.00 19.90 11.99
C ASN A 180 -15.46 20.26 13.40
N SER A 181 -16.29 20.88 14.24
CA SER A 181 -15.89 21.28 15.61
C SER A 181 -15.62 20.11 16.57
N LYS A 182 -16.08 18.89 16.23
CA LYS A 182 -15.89 17.70 17.06
C LYS A 182 -14.99 16.67 16.38
N PHE A 183 -14.53 16.93 15.17
CA PHE A 183 -13.91 15.92 14.32
C PHE A 183 -12.66 15.32 14.98
N ASP A 184 -11.71 16.14 15.37
CA ASP A 184 -10.42 15.66 15.93
C ASP A 184 -10.61 14.89 17.23
N GLN A 185 -11.49 15.38 18.10
CA GLN A 185 -11.83 14.69 19.34
C GLN A 185 -12.47 13.32 19.05
N THR A 186 -13.45 13.25 18.12
CA THR A 186 -14.13 12.00 17.78
C THR A 186 -13.18 11.01 17.12
N VAL A 187 -12.24 11.47 16.28
CA VAL A 187 -11.20 10.60 15.70
C VAL A 187 -10.35 9.96 16.80
N GLN A 188 -9.93 10.75 17.78
CA GLN A 188 -9.14 10.23 18.90
C GLN A 188 -9.95 9.23 19.75
N GLU A 189 -11.19 9.55 20.09
CA GLU A 189 -12.10 8.66 20.83
C GLU A 189 -12.29 7.33 20.10
N ARG A 190 -12.54 7.37 18.78
CA ARG A 190 -12.71 6.17 17.96
C ARG A 190 -11.45 5.32 17.87
N ALA A 191 -10.28 5.96 17.75
CA ALA A 191 -8.99 5.25 17.75
C ALA A 191 -8.74 4.53 19.07
N LEU A 192 -9.00 5.19 20.20
CA LEU A 192 -8.87 4.58 21.53
C LEU A 192 -9.88 3.46 21.76
N GLU A 193 -11.11 3.61 21.28
CA GLU A 193 -12.15 2.57 21.35
C GLU A 193 -11.71 1.32 20.57
N PHE A 194 -11.22 1.45 19.35
CA PHE A 194 -10.69 0.33 18.57
C PHE A 194 -9.45 -0.30 19.21
N ALA A 195 -8.57 0.52 19.78
CA ALA A 195 -7.40 0.00 20.49
C ALA A 195 -7.78 -0.79 21.75
N ALA A 196 -8.81 -0.34 22.48
CA ALA A 196 -9.33 -1.05 23.65
C ALA A 196 -10.08 -2.34 23.29
N ALA A 197 -10.76 -2.36 22.14
CA ALA A 197 -11.50 -3.53 21.65
C ALA A 197 -10.61 -4.55 20.91
N SER A 198 -9.32 -4.25 20.72
CA SER A 198 -8.38 -5.18 20.07
C SER A 198 -8.06 -6.34 21.00
N ASP A 199 -8.28 -7.54 20.50
CA ASP A 199 -7.90 -8.81 21.14
C ASP A 199 -6.43 -9.19 20.92
N LYS A 200 -5.66 -8.30 20.28
CA LYS A 200 -4.22 -8.49 20.06
C LYS A 200 -3.52 -8.71 21.40
N ALA A 201 -3.00 -9.92 21.57
CA ALA A 201 -2.26 -10.34 22.77
C ALA A 201 -1.05 -9.43 22.99
N GLY A 202 -0.60 -9.36 24.24
CA GLY A 202 0.52 -8.53 24.68
C GLY A 202 1.74 -8.65 23.77
N VAL A 203 2.42 -7.55 23.64
CA VAL A 203 3.41 -7.25 22.63
C VAL A 203 4.64 -8.14 22.72
N SER A 204 4.99 -8.74 21.61
CA SER A 204 6.34 -9.22 21.35
C SER A 204 7.23 -8.02 20.99
N GLN A 205 8.51 -8.15 21.22
CA GLN A 205 9.50 -7.18 20.75
C GLN A 205 9.42 -7.05 19.23
N GLY A 206 9.41 -5.82 18.70
CA GLY A 206 9.47 -5.56 17.28
C GLY A 206 10.79 -5.99 16.66
N ILE A 207 10.78 -6.17 15.35
CA ILE A 207 11.95 -6.47 14.53
C ILE A 207 12.26 -5.24 13.69
N GLU A 208 13.41 -4.61 13.91
CA GLU A 208 13.87 -3.50 13.07
C GLU A 208 14.21 -4.02 11.67
N LEU A 209 13.64 -3.37 10.65
CA LEU A 209 13.90 -3.71 9.25
C LEU A 209 15.06 -2.86 8.71
N GLY A 210 16.26 -3.41 8.76
CA GLY A 210 17.45 -2.78 8.20
C GLY A 210 17.42 -2.68 6.67
N PRO A 211 18.30 -1.88 6.06
CA PRO A 211 18.43 -1.78 4.61
C PRO A 211 18.89 -3.12 4.01
N LEU A 212 18.38 -3.43 2.80
CA LEU A 212 18.85 -4.59 2.05
C LEU A 212 20.19 -4.28 1.38
N GLU A 213 21.17 -5.14 1.59
CA GLU A 213 22.43 -5.10 0.87
C GLU A 213 22.28 -5.79 -0.48
N ARG A 214 22.59 -5.05 -1.56
CA ARG A 214 22.53 -5.59 -2.92
C ARG A 214 23.62 -4.98 -3.80
N GLN A 215 24.07 -5.76 -4.76
CA GLN A 215 24.98 -5.30 -5.79
C GLN A 215 24.28 -5.37 -7.15
N ILE A 216 24.09 -4.22 -7.81
CA ILE A 216 23.47 -4.11 -9.13
C ILE A 216 24.59 -3.91 -10.14
N THR A 217 24.56 -4.71 -11.22
CA THR A 217 25.46 -4.62 -12.37
C THR A 217 24.66 -4.66 -13.66
N ASP A 218 25.30 -4.47 -14.80
CA ASP A 218 24.65 -4.61 -16.11
C ASP A 218 24.14 -6.04 -16.36
N ASP A 219 24.75 -7.04 -15.72
CA ASP A 219 24.45 -8.46 -15.94
C ASP A 219 23.44 -9.01 -14.89
N GLY A 220 23.10 -8.26 -13.85
CA GLY A 220 22.18 -8.75 -12.85
C GLY A 220 22.23 -8.06 -11.49
N ILE A 221 21.60 -8.71 -10.51
CA ILE A 221 21.54 -8.24 -9.13
C ILE A 221 21.93 -9.39 -8.19
N VAL A 222 22.82 -9.11 -7.26
CA VAL A 222 23.28 -10.08 -6.27
C VAL A 222 22.87 -9.63 -4.89
N TYR A 223 22.13 -10.49 -4.20
CA TYR A 223 21.80 -10.42 -2.77
C TYR A 223 22.43 -11.62 -2.04
N GLU A 224 22.21 -11.73 -0.77
CA GLU A 224 22.68 -12.87 0.00
C GLU A 224 21.95 -14.17 -0.40
N HIS A 225 20.61 -14.14 -0.43
CA HIS A 225 19.77 -15.30 -0.71
C HIS A 225 19.16 -15.31 -2.12
N ILE A 226 19.25 -14.22 -2.86
CA ILE A 226 18.74 -14.12 -4.23
C ILE A 226 19.88 -13.75 -5.18
N ASN A 227 19.88 -14.36 -6.35
CA ASN A 227 20.73 -13.96 -7.46
C ASN A 227 19.88 -13.79 -8.72
N VAL A 228 19.95 -12.63 -9.36
CA VAL A 228 19.27 -12.35 -10.63
C VAL A 228 20.31 -12.23 -11.72
N THR A 229 20.17 -13.00 -12.79
CA THR A 229 20.98 -12.89 -14.00
C THR A 229 20.10 -12.41 -15.15
N LEU A 230 20.58 -11.40 -15.89
CA LEU A 230 19.86 -10.76 -17.00
C LEU A 230 20.40 -11.23 -18.34
N ASP A 231 19.53 -11.77 -19.19
CA ASP A 231 19.83 -12.08 -20.57
C ASP A 231 18.91 -11.24 -21.48
N ARG A 232 19.40 -10.05 -21.82
CA ARG A 232 18.63 -9.11 -22.63
C ARG A 232 18.43 -9.56 -24.07
N SER A 233 19.32 -10.41 -24.60
CA SER A 233 19.22 -10.94 -25.95
C SER A 233 18.03 -11.89 -26.10
N TYR A 234 17.73 -12.67 -25.05
CA TYR A 234 16.55 -13.53 -24.95
C TYR A 234 15.40 -12.89 -24.17
N ARG A 235 15.54 -11.62 -23.76
CA ARG A 235 14.53 -10.90 -22.95
C ARG A 235 14.12 -11.69 -21.70
N ARG A 236 15.11 -12.26 -21.00
CA ARG A 236 14.93 -13.19 -19.89
C ARG A 236 15.68 -12.72 -18.66
N ALA A 237 15.04 -12.84 -17.49
CA ALA A 237 15.69 -12.81 -16.19
C ALA A 237 15.65 -14.21 -15.57
N GLU A 238 16.75 -14.63 -14.97
CA GLU A 238 16.84 -15.86 -14.19
C GLU A 238 17.02 -15.48 -12.73
N ILE A 239 16.08 -15.90 -11.87
CA ILE A 239 16.03 -15.58 -10.45
C ILE A 239 16.33 -16.87 -9.69
N THR A 240 17.51 -16.94 -9.07
CA THR A 240 17.94 -18.10 -8.30
C THR A 240 17.76 -17.84 -6.80
N LEU A 241 16.93 -18.66 -6.14
CA LEU A 241 16.76 -18.67 -4.70
C LEU A 241 17.80 -19.61 -4.10
N LYS A 242 18.64 -19.09 -3.20
CA LYS A 242 19.64 -19.88 -2.48
C LYS A 242 19.04 -20.38 -1.17
N GLY A 243 19.16 -21.65 -0.90
CA GLY A 243 18.74 -22.26 0.36
C GLY A 243 19.50 -21.71 1.57
N PRO A 244 18.98 -21.94 2.79
CA PRO A 244 19.65 -21.51 4.00
C PRO A 244 21.01 -22.19 4.15
N SER A 245 22.01 -21.43 4.62
CA SER A 245 23.35 -21.93 4.93
C SER A 245 23.49 -22.42 6.37
N THR A 246 22.50 -22.13 7.21
CA THR A 246 22.45 -22.49 8.63
C THR A 246 21.18 -23.27 8.93
N PRO A 247 21.18 -24.14 9.95
CA PRO A 247 19.97 -24.84 10.38
C PRO A 247 18.86 -23.85 10.75
N ALA A 248 17.61 -24.31 10.59
CA ALA A 248 16.45 -23.54 11.03
C ALA A 248 16.53 -23.25 12.54
N PRO A 249 16.02 -22.10 13.01
CA PRO A 249 15.95 -21.82 14.45
C PRO A 249 15.10 -22.88 15.17
N ALA A 250 15.57 -23.34 16.31
CA ALA A 250 14.94 -24.44 17.06
C ALA A 250 13.63 -24.00 17.75
N ASP A 251 13.48 -22.69 18.02
CA ASP A 251 12.33 -22.11 18.71
C ASP A 251 12.10 -20.65 18.32
N MET A 252 10.99 -20.10 18.82
CA MET A 252 10.60 -18.70 18.57
C MET A 252 11.59 -17.68 19.13
N ALA A 253 12.26 -17.98 20.23
CA ALA A 253 13.24 -17.08 20.83
C ALA A 253 14.48 -16.94 19.93
N GLN A 254 14.94 -18.04 19.37
CA GLN A 254 16.05 -18.03 18.40
C GLN A 254 15.65 -17.32 17.11
N LEU A 255 14.41 -17.56 16.61
CA LEU A 255 13.90 -16.86 15.44
C LEU A 255 13.83 -15.34 15.67
N GLN A 256 13.29 -14.90 16.80
CA GLN A 256 13.23 -13.49 17.16
C GLN A 256 14.63 -12.87 17.32
N ALA A 257 15.59 -13.60 17.86
CA ALA A 257 16.97 -13.11 18.01
C ALA A 257 17.68 -12.89 16.67
N GLN A 258 17.26 -13.56 15.60
CA GLN A 258 17.78 -13.32 14.24
C GLN A 258 17.27 -12.00 13.65
N GLY A 259 16.13 -11.50 14.12
CA GLY A 259 15.54 -10.25 13.63
C GLY A 259 15.26 -10.28 12.13
N ASP A 260 15.64 -9.21 11.42
CA ASP A 260 15.49 -9.10 9.96
C ASP A 260 16.47 -9.98 9.17
N GLN A 261 17.45 -10.58 9.84
CA GLN A 261 18.39 -11.56 9.25
C GLN A 261 17.81 -12.98 9.23
N ALA A 262 16.61 -13.22 9.82
CA ALA A 262 15.94 -14.50 9.72
C ALA A 262 15.76 -14.89 8.25
N TYR A 263 16.22 -16.10 7.88
CA TYR A 263 16.33 -16.52 6.48
C TYR A 263 15.09 -16.25 5.64
N LEU A 264 13.90 -16.67 6.11
CA LEU A 264 12.67 -16.49 5.33
C LEU A 264 12.26 -15.02 5.18
N LEU A 265 12.44 -14.21 6.23
CA LEU A 265 12.14 -12.79 6.18
C LEU A 265 13.09 -12.08 5.20
N LYS A 266 14.38 -12.34 5.30
CA LYS A 266 15.39 -11.76 4.43
C LYS A 266 15.21 -12.20 2.98
N LEU A 267 15.02 -13.49 2.73
CA LEU A 267 14.74 -14.03 1.39
C LEU A 267 13.51 -13.35 0.75
N CYS A 268 12.41 -13.21 1.50
CA CYS A 268 11.19 -12.57 0.97
C CYS A 268 11.41 -11.10 0.64
N ARG A 269 12.12 -10.36 1.48
CA ARG A 269 12.45 -8.95 1.24
C ARG A 269 13.38 -8.77 0.04
N GLU A 270 14.40 -9.60 -0.10
CA GLU A 270 15.32 -9.60 -1.26
C GLU A 270 14.57 -9.96 -2.54
N LEU A 271 13.67 -10.94 -2.49
CA LEU A 271 12.87 -11.35 -3.64
C LEU A 271 11.88 -10.26 -4.07
N GLU A 272 11.22 -9.61 -3.12
CA GLU A 272 10.33 -8.47 -3.40
C GLU A 272 11.09 -7.34 -4.06
N ASP A 273 12.24 -6.94 -3.51
CA ASP A 273 13.08 -5.87 -4.06
C ASP A 273 13.57 -6.22 -5.48
N ALA A 274 14.00 -7.47 -5.70
CA ALA A 274 14.40 -7.95 -7.03
C ALA A 274 13.24 -7.90 -8.04
N ILE A 275 12.06 -8.35 -7.65
CA ILE A 275 10.84 -8.32 -8.49
C ILE A 275 10.46 -6.88 -8.83
N LEU A 276 10.47 -5.98 -7.84
CA LEU A 276 10.15 -4.57 -8.07
C LEU A 276 11.19 -3.91 -8.98
N HIS A 277 12.49 -4.19 -8.77
CA HIS A 277 13.55 -3.69 -9.65
C HIS A 277 13.33 -4.12 -11.10
N LEU A 278 13.08 -5.40 -11.34
CA LEU A 278 12.84 -5.93 -12.69
C LEU A 278 11.60 -5.29 -13.34
N ARG A 279 10.52 -5.11 -12.58
CA ARG A 279 9.26 -4.53 -13.08
C ARG A 279 9.40 -3.08 -13.52
N PHE A 280 10.20 -2.30 -12.82
CA PHE A 280 10.31 -0.86 -13.05
C PHE A 280 11.53 -0.46 -13.90
N ASN A 281 12.62 -1.23 -13.85
CA ASN A 281 13.87 -0.86 -14.50
C ASN A 281 14.23 -1.75 -15.70
N GLU A 282 13.71 -2.97 -15.78
CA GLU A 282 13.99 -3.94 -16.85
C GLU A 282 12.69 -4.34 -17.60
N MET A 283 11.93 -3.34 -18.03
CA MET A 283 10.60 -3.51 -18.63
C MET A 283 10.59 -4.30 -19.96
N ASP A 284 11.73 -4.44 -20.61
CA ASP A 284 11.85 -5.22 -21.87
C ASP A 284 11.98 -6.72 -21.62
N LEU A 285 12.19 -7.16 -20.38
CA LEU A 285 12.29 -8.59 -20.04
C LEU A 285 10.89 -9.21 -19.94
N GLY A 286 10.58 -10.08 -20.90
CA GLY A 286 9.25 -10.72 -21.00
C GLY A 286 9.14 -12.08 -20.31
N LEU A 287 10.26 -12.69 -19.89
CA LEU A 287 10.29 -14.01 -19.27
C LEU A 287 11.14 -13.99 -18.00
N TRP A 288 10.56 -14.47 -16.91
CA TRP A 288 11.29 -14.69 -15.65
C TRP A 288 11.30 -16.17 -15.32
N VAL A 289 12.49 -16.72 -15.08
CA VAL A 289 12.71 -18.12 -14.75
C VAL A 289 13.19 -18.22 -13.31
N PHE A 290 12.42 -18.89 -12.47
CA PHE A 290 12.79 -19.14 -11.10
C PHE A 290 13.53 -20.47 -10.97
N LYS A 291 14.63 -20.44 -10.22
CA LYS A 291 15.44 -21.61 -9.88
C LYS A 291 15.70 -21.66 -8.37
N SER A 292 16.01 -22.82 -7.85
CA SER A 292 16.50 -22.98 -6.49
C SER A 292 17.89 -23.62 -6.51
N GLN A 293 18.72 -23.25 -5.54
CA GLN A 293 20.05 -23.79 -5.33
C GLN A 293 20.26 -24.04 -3.84
N GLY A 294 20.79 -25.19 -3.47
CA GLY A 294 21.08 -25.56 -2.09
C GLY A 294 20.73 -27.01 -1.81
N ASP A 295 20.90 -27.40 -0.56
CA ASP A 295 20.51 -28.74 -0.09
C ASP A 295 18.98 -28.78 0.08
N GLY A 296 18.32 -29.73 -0.63
CA GLY A 296 16.88 -29.92 -0.52
C GLY A 296 16.40 -30.26 0.88
N ALA A 297 17.24 -30.89 1.72
CA ALA A 297 16.90 -31.15 3.10
C ALA A 297 16.90 -29.89 4.00
N ALA A 298 17.64 -28.86 3.61
CA ALA A 298 17.66 -27.58 4.33
C ALA A 298 16.43 -26.71 4.05
N PHE A 299 15.66 -26.99 3.00
CA PHE A 299 14.42 -26.30 2.68
C PHE A 299 13.18 -26.89 3.38
N LEU A 300 13.30 -28.09 3.95
CA LEU A 300 12.24 -28.81 4.68
C LEU A 300 12.37 -28.62 6.19
#